data_7446f948b8b9a2dab3a0e2a0dd26ad23
#
_entry.id   7446f948b8b9a2dab3a0e2a0dd26ad23
#
_cell.length_a   1.000
_cell.length_b   1.000
_cell.length_c   1.000
_cell.angle_alpha   90.00
_cell.angle_beta   90.00
_cell.angle_gamma   90.00
#
_symmetry.space_group_name_H-M   'P 1'
#
loop_
_entity.id
_entity.type
_entity.pdbx_description
1 polymer ?
#
loop_
_entity_poly.entity_id
_entity_poly.type
_entity_poly.pdbx_seq_one_letter_code
_entity_poly.pdbx_strand_id
1 'polypeptide(L)'
;MENKTPSERNIPDSPRELYLDLLIQVLTNMIYGDPALQPEDVEFQPDLRAEGRDWPSVAHTMAGLRRLENLRELAQRVIDEGIPGDFIEAGVWRGGCCILLRGILAANADTSRKVYVVDSFAGLPPPKPDEFPHDAGLNLHVHRELAVSLEQVKQNFSRYGLLDDQVIFVKGLFQETLPSLEAGPFALIRLDGDLYESTHVALEALYPRLSPGGFVIIDDYGAMPACQAATSDYRALMGIEAPIHTIDWTGVWWQKPF
;
A
#
# COMPACT_ATOMS: atom_id res chain seq x y z
N MET A 1 39.11 10.57 11.87
CA MET A 1 38.10 9.90 11.06
C MET A 1 37.75 8.60 11.79
N GLU A 2 36.72 8.63 12.62
CA GLU A 2 36.27 7.44 13.36
C GLU A 2 35.42 6.61 12.43
N ASN A 3 35.89 5.37 12.18
CA ASN A 3 35.08 4.31 11.50
C ASN A 3 33.91 4.00 12.37
N LYS A 4 32.72 4.51 12.02
CA LYS A 4 31.46 3.97 12.57
C LYS A 4 31.28 2.56 12.03
N THR A 5 31.39 1.58 12.90
CA THR A 5 30.96 0.19 12.67
C THR A 5 29.49 0.17 12.20
N PRO A 6 29.11 -0.74 11.29
CA PRO A 6 27.70 -0.95 10.93
C PRO A 6 26.90 -1.20 12.22
N SER A 7 25.81 -0.45 12.42
CA SER A 7 24.94 -0.62 13.58
C SER A 7 24.58 -2.09 13.73
N GLU A 8 24.80 -2.64 14.92
CA GLU A 8 24.31 -3.95 15.33
C GLU A 8 22.80 -3.98 15.07
N ARG A 9 22.38 -4.69 14.01
CA ARG A 9 20.98 -5.03 13.85
C ARG A 9 20.65 -5.97 14.99
N ASN A 10 19.79 -5.55 15.89
CA ASN A 10 19.22 -6.44 16.88
C ASN A 10 18.63 -7.64 16.13
N ILE A 11 19.08 -8.85 16.49
CA ILE A 11 18.47 -10.07 15.95
C ILE A 11 17.02 -10.06 16.44
N PRO A 12 16.03 -10.23 15.54
CA PRO A 12 14.62 -10.23 15.92
C PRO A 12 14.36 -11.23 17.04
N ASP A 13 13.57 -10.83 18.03
CA ASP A 13 13.33 -11.63 19.25
C ASP A 13 12.54 -12.92 19.02
N SER A 14 11.94 -13.09 17.84
CA SER A 14 11.13 -14.26 17.51
C SER A 14 11.25 -14.71 16.05
N PRO A 15 11.01 -16.00 15.73
CA PRO A 15 10.94 -16.47 14.33
C PRO A 15 9.90 -15.71 13.50
N ARG A 16 8.80 -15.25 14.10
CA ARG A 16 7.78 -14.43 13.45
C ARG A 16 8.36 -13.11 12.96
N GLU A 17 9.04 -12.40 13.84
CA GLU A 17 9.67 -11.12 13.51
C GLU A 17 10.72 -11.30 12.41
N LEU A 18 11.57 -12.32 12.54
CA LEU A 18 12.57 -12.65 11.53
C LEU A 18 11.94 -12.94 10.16
N TYR A 19 10.82 -13.68 10.13
CA TYR A 19 10.09 -13.96 8.90
C TYR A 19 9.56 -12.67 8.25
N LEU A 20 8.96 -11.78 9.04
CA LEU A 20 8.39 -10.53 8.52
C LEU A 20 9.47 -9.55 8.05
N ASP A 21 10.60 -9.48 8.76
CA ASP A 21 11.76 -8.71 8.32
C ASP A 21 12.31 -9.24 6.99
N LEU A 22 12.47 -10.56 6.88
CA LEU A 22 12.92 -11.18 5.63
C LEU A 22 11.93 -10.95 4.50
N LEU A 23 10.62 -11.05 4.77
CA LEU A 23 9.58 -10.81 3.77
C LEU A 23 9.68 -9.38 3.22
N ILE A 24 9.84 -8.36 4.07
CA ILE A 24 10.03 -6.97 3.64
C ILE A 24 11.28 -6.84 2.77
N GLN A 25 12.41 -7.42 3.17
CA GLN A 25 13.65 -7.39 2.40
C GLN A 25 13.52 -8.05 1.02
N VAL A 26 12.75 -9.14 0.93
CA VAL A 26 12.48 -9.83 -0.34
C VAL A 26 11.53 -9.04 -1.22
N LEU A 27 10.45 -8.48 -0.65
CA LEU A 27 9.46 -7.69 -1.40
C LEU A 27 10.06 -6.44 -2.04
N THR A 28 10.97 -5.79 -1.33
CA THR A 28 11.72 -4.61 -1.81
C THR A 28 12.95 -4.98 -2.62
N ASN A 29 13.28 -6.27 -2.70
CA ASN A 29 14.50 -6.82 -3.32
C ASN A 29 15.80 -6.16 -2.82
N MET A 30 15.83 -5.76 -1.54
CA MET A 30 17.05 -5.24 -0.90
C MET A 30 18.15 -6.31 -0.80
N ILE A 31 17.79 -7.60 -0.90
CA ILE A 31 18.72 -8.73 -0.75
C ILE A 31 19.66 -8.86 -1.96
N TYR A 32 19.08 -8.82 -3.17
CA TYR A 32 19.84 -9.01 -4.40
C TYR A 32 20.06 -7.70 -5.16
N GLY A 33 19.20 -6.72 -4.98
CA GLY A 33 19.17 -5.50 -5.76
C GLY A 33 18.65 -5.74 -7.18
N ASP A 34 18.08 -4.74 -7.77
CA ASP A 34 17.70 -4.70 -9.18
C ASP A 34 17.68 -3.25 -9.66
N PRO A 35 18.01 -2.97 -10.93
CA PRO A 35 18.03 -1.62 -11.46
C PRO A 35 16.62 -1.00 -11.41
N ALA A 36 16.57 0.31 -11.42
CA ALA A 36 15.32 1.06 -11.51
C ALA A 36 14.79 1.05 -12.96
N LEU A 37 13.46 1.01 -13.11
CA LEU A 37 12.76 1.39 -14.34
C LEU A 37 12.62 2.90 -14.41
N GLN A 38 12.44 3.53 -13.25
CA GLN A 38 12.42 4.97 -13.06
C GLN A 38 13.17 5.32 -11.76
N PRO A 39 14.11 6.26 -11.79
CA PRO A 39 14.66 6.92 -13.00
C PRO A 39 15.33 5.93 -13.97
N GLU A 40 15.22 6.22 -15.28
CA GLU A 40 15.82 5.37 -16.31
C GLU A 40 17.35 5.29 -16.16
N ASP A 41 17.93 4.14 -16.56
CA ASP A 41 19.39 3.90 -16.58
C ASP A 41 20.06 4.03 -15.19
N VAL A 42 19.32 3.86 -14.10
CA VAL A 42 19.86 3.90 -12.74
C VAL A 42 20.04 2.48 -12.21
N GLU A 43 21.31 2.13 -11.91
CA GLU A 43 21.63 0.90 -11.19
C GLU A 43 21.02 0.90 -9.80
N PHE A 44 20.93 -0.26 -9.16
CA PHE A 44 20.39 -0.39 -7.82
C PHE A 44 21.06 0.56 -6.82
N GLN A 45 20.26 1.42 -6.22
CA GLN A 45 20.66 2.33 -5.15
C GLN A 45 19.88 2.00 -3.88
N PRO A 46 20.54 1.43 -2.86
CA PRO A 46 19.86 0.99 -1.64
C PRO A 46 19.07 2.09 -0.93
N ASP A 47 19.61 3.32 -0.92
CA ASP A 47 18.94 4.44 -0.24
C ASP A 47 17.67 4.87 -0.97
N LEU A 48 17.69 4.96 -2.31
CA LEU A 48 16.48 5.27 -3.10
C LEU A 48 15.43 4.18 -2.95
N ARG A 49 15.84 2.91 -3.00
CA ARG A 49 14.94 1.77 -2.80
C ARG A 49 14.34 1.76 -1.39
N ALA A 50 15.16 2.01 -0.37
CA ALA A 50 14.71 2.07 1.02
C ALA A 50 13.70 3.20 1.25
N GLU A 51 13.88 4.33 0.57
CA GLU A 51 12.97 5.48 0.63
C GLU A 51 11.75 5.34 -0.31
N GLY A 52 11.71 4.32 -1.18
CA GLY A 52 10.65 4.17 -2.18
C GLY A 52 10.65 5.33 -3.19
N ARG A 53 11.83 5.71 -3.67
CA ARG A 53 12.05 6.78 -4.65
C ARG A 53 12.49 6.27 -6.02
N ASP A 54 12.41 4.97 -6.22
CA ASP A 54 12.63 4.32 -7.50
C ASP A 54 11.47 3.36 -7.84
N TRP A 55 11.29 3.09 -9.12
CA TRP A 55 10.42 2.03 -9.60
C TRP A 55 11.27 0.82 -9.93
N PRO A 56 11.26 -0.23 -9.12
CA PRO A 56 12.13 -1.38 -9.33
C PRO A 56 11.75 -2.21 -10.56
N SER A 57 12.76 -2.82 -11.21
CA SER A 57 12.52 -3.70 -12.36
C SER A 57 11.97 -5.07 -11.96
N VAL A 58 12.34 -5.59 -10.78
CA VAL A 58 12.01 -6.94 -10.31
C VAL A 58 11.26 -6.96 -8.99
N ALA A 59 11.58 -6.09 -8.04
CA ALA A 59 10.94 -6.03 -6.72
C ALA A 59 9.40 -5.96 -6.82
N HIS A 60 8.71 -6.51 -5.83
CA HIS A 60 7.25 -6.62 -5.86
C HIS A 60 6.52 -5.41 -5.28
N THR A 61 7.25 -4.40 -4.81
CA THR A 61 6.71 -3.13 -4.34
C THR A 61 7.68 -1.99 -4.63
N MET A 62 7.15 -0.78 -4.80
CA MET A 62 7.91 0.46 -4.84
C MET A 62 7.70 1.32 -3.57
N ALA A 63 6.97 0.81 -2.58
CA ALA A 63 6.63 1.56 -1.38
C ALA A 63 7.83 1.89 -0.46
N GLY A 64 8.97 1.21 -0.62
CA GLY A 64 10.15 1.40 0.25
C GLY A 64 10.00 0.80 1.64
N LEU A 65 11.09 0.83 2.43
CA LEU A 65 11.12 0.14 3.71
C LEU A 65 10.21 0.79 4.76
N ARG A 66 10.22 2.13 4.87
CA ARG A 66 9.47 2.84 5.93
C ARG A 66 7.97 2.63 5.80
N ARG A 67 7.43 2.65 4.58
CA ARG A 67 6.00 2.42 4.35
C ARG A 67 5.62 0.97 4.62
N LEU A 68 6.48 -0.01 4.29
CA LEU A 68 6.23 -1.41 4.63
C LEU A 68 6.35 -1.69 6.13
N GLU A 69 7.29 -1.07 6.83
CA GLU A 69 7.41 -1.16 8.29
C GLU A 69 6.18 -0.56 8.98
N ASN A 70 5.72 0.61 8.52
CA ASN A 70 4.48 1.21 9.03
C ASN A 70 3.25 0.33 8.75
N LEU A 71 3.12 -0.22 7.53
CA LEU A 71 2.05 -1.15 7.18
C LEU A 71 2.04 -2.36 8.11
N ARG A 72 3.22 -2.94 8.39
CA ARG A 72 3.39 -4.04 9.35
C ARG A 72 2.98 -3.63 10.75
N GLU A 73 3.44 -2.49 11.25
CA GLU A 73 3.09 -1.98 12.56
C GLU A 73 1.59 -1.82 12.73
N LEU A 74 0.93 -1.14 11.79
CA LEU A 74 -0.51 -0.90 11.86
C LEU A 74 -1.32 -2.20 11.73
N ALA A 75 -0.94 -3.12 10.84
CA ALA A 75 -1.58 -4.41 10.70
C ALA A 75 -1.40 -5.27 11.97
N GLN A 76 -0.22 -5.23 12.61
CA GLN A 76 0.01 -5.93 13.86
C GLN A 76 -0.83 -5.32 14.99
N ARG A 77 -0.93 -3.98 15.07
CA ARG A 77 -1.80 -3.30 16.05
C ARG A 77 -3.27 -3.70 15.87
N VAL A 78 -3.77 -3.80 14.63
CA VAL A 78 -5.13 -4.29 14.37
C VAL A 78 -5.35 -5.67 15.00
N ILE A 79 -4.36 -6.56 14.88
CA ILE A 79 -4.45 -7.92 15.42
C ILE A 79 -4.38 -7.90 16.94
N ASP A 80 -3.39 -7.20 17.51
CA ASP A 80 -3.13 -7.17 18.96
C ASP A 80 -4.26 -6.47 19.74
N GLU A 81 -4.84 -5.40 19.16
CA GLU A 81 -5.94 -4.64 19.75
C GLU A 81 -7.32 -5.29 19.45
N GLY A 82 -7.37 -6.34 18.63
CA GLY A 82 -8.59 -7.06 18.29
C GLY A 82 -9.58 -6.21 17.48
N ILE A 83 -9.11 -5.24 16.69
CA ILE A 83 -9.97 -4.38 15.86
C ILE A 83 -10.65 -5.23 14.80
N PRO A 84 -11.99 -5.28 14.74
CA PRO A 84 -12.68 -6.18 13.82
C PRO A 84 -12.59 -5.70 12.37
N GLY A 85 -12.50 -6.63 11.42
CA GLY A 85 -12.55 -6.35 9.98
C GLY A 85 -11.35 -6.86 9.20
N ASP A 86 -11.48 -6.79 7.90
CA ASP A 86 -10.53 -7.25 6.92
C ASP A 86 -9.49 -6.15 6.57
N PHE A 87 -8.49 -6.51 5.77
CA PHE A 87 -7.54 -5.57 5.20
C PHE A 87 -7.87 -5.34 3.73
N ILE A 88 -7.70 -4.10 3.24
CA ILE A 88 -7.92 -3.75 1.85
C ILE A 88 -6.85 -2.79 1.36
N GLU A 89 -6.35 -3.04 0.16
CA GLU A 89 -5.50 -2.11 -0.58
C GLU A 89 -6.15 -1.83 -1.94
N ALA A 90 -6.26 -0.55 -2.27
CA ALA A 90 -6.72 -0.05 -3.56
C ALA A 90 -5.56 0.63 -4.28
N GLY A 91 -5.14 0.06 -5.42
CA GLY A 91 -3.89 0.33 -6.11
C GLY A 91 -2.77 -0.58 -5.59
N VAL A 92 -2.54 -1.70 -6.27
CA VAL A 92 -1.66 -2.75 -5.71
C VAL A 92 -0.40 -2.98 -6.53
N TRP A 93 -0.35 -2.46 -7.76
CA TRP A 93 0.73 -2.68 -8.70
C TRP A 93 1.11 -4.18 -8.78
N ARG A 94 2.29 -4.59 -8.30
CA ARG A 94 2.75 -6.00 -8.29
C ARG A 94 2.25 -6.79 -7.07
N GLY A 95 1.49 -6.16 -6.17
CA GLY A 95 0.86 -6.79 -5.03
C GLY A 95 1.71 -6.89 -3.76
N GLY A 96 2.86 -6.21 -3.70
CA GLY A 96 3.82 -6.39 -2.61
C GLY A 96 3.29 -6.05 -1.21
N CYS A 97 2.56 -4.95 -1.06
CA CYS A 97 1.95 -4.58 0.23
C CYS A 97 0.86 -5.57 0.64
N CYS A 98 0.03 -6.02 -0.31
CA CYS A 98 -0.97 -7.07 -0.04
C CYS A 98 -0.33 -8.41 0.33
N ILE A 99 0.80 -8.79 -0.31
CA ILE A 99 1.58 -9.99 0.05
C ILE A 99 2.11 -9.86 1.48
N LEU A 100 2.60 -8.68 1.88
CA LEU A 100 3.02 -8.42 3.25
C LEU A 100 1.85 -8.57 4.23
N LEU A 101 0.69 -7.97 3.94
CA LEU A 101 -0.52 -8.10 4.77
C LEU A 101 -0.93 -9.57 4.93
N ARG A 102 -0.94 -10.35 3.84
CA ARG A 102 -1.24 -11.78 3.93
C ARG A 102 -0.18 -12.56 4.72
N GLY A 103 1.10 -12.19 4.58
CA GLY A 103 2.20 -12.74 5.36
C GLY A 103 2.07 -12.46 6.86
N ILE A 104 1.61 -11.26 7.22
CA ILE A 104 1.34 -10.87 8.61
C ILE A 104 0.21 -11.74 9.20
N LEU A 105 -0.89 -11.94 8.47
CA LEU A 105 -1.98 -12.81 8.91
C LEU A 105 -1.47 -14.24 9.13
N ALA A 106 -0.68 -14.78 8.18
CA ALA A 106 -0.09 -16.12 8.31
C ALA A 106 0.84 -16.24 9.54
N ALA A 107 1.71 -15.24 9.74
CA ALA A 107 2.66 -15.21 10.85
C ALA A 107 1.99 -15.11 12.23
N ASN A 108 0.77 -14.59 12.28
CA ASN A 108 -0.07 -14.50 13.48
C ASN A 108 -1.11 -15.62 13.59
N ALA A 109 -1.09 -16.61 12.68
CA ALA A 109 -2.10 -17.67 12.58
C ALA A 109 -3.54 -17.13 12.52
N ASP A 110 -3.74 -15.92 11.97
CA ASP A 110 -5.07 -15.36 11.74
C ASP A 110 -5.65 -15.96 10.45
N THR A 111 -6.63 -16.83 10.62
CA THR A 111 -7.33 -17.51 9.51
C THR A 111 -8.70 -16.89 9.23
N SER A 112 -9.09 -15.85 9.97
CA SER A 112 -10.41 -15.24 9.89
C SER A 112 -10.48 -14.05 8.95
N ARG A 113 -9.42 -13.23 8.94
CA ARG A 113 -9.36 -12.01 8.12
C ARG A 113 -8.97 -12.30 6.69
N LYS A 114 -9.43 -11.44 5.78
CA LYS A 114 -9.10 -11.44 4.36
C LYS A 114 -8.25 -10.25 3.99
N VAL A 115 -7.55 -10.36 2.87
CA VAL A 115 -6.84 -9.26 2.21
C VAL A 115 -7.50 -9.01 0.86
N TYR A 116 -8.13 -7.87 0.71
CA TYR A 116 -8.73 -7.44 -0.54
C TYR A 116 -7.70 -6.70 -1.39
N VAL A 117 -7.50 -7.19 -2.60
CA VAL A 117 -6.50 -6.75 -3.58
C VAL A 117 -7.24 -6.07 -4.73
N VAL A 118 -7.40 -4.74 -4.65
CA VAL A 118 -8.25 -3.97 -5.57
C VAL A 118 -7.38 -3.19 -6.56
N ASP A 119 -7.55 -3.44 -7.85
CA ASP A 119 -6.81 -2.76 -8.91
C ASP A 119 -7.56 -2.88 -10.25
N SER A 120 -7.25 -2.01 -11.19
CA SER A 120 -7.65 -2.16 -12.58
C SER A 120 -6.97 -3.38 -13.23
N PHE A 121 -5.76 -3.72 -12.75
CA PHE A 121 -4.81 -4.65 -13.36
C PHE A 121 -4.50 -4.34 -14.83
N ALA A 122 -4.56 -3.03 -15.13
CA ALA A 122 -4.32 -2.49 -16.47
C ALA A 122 -3.60 -1.13 -16.44
N GLY A 123 -3.14 -0.70 -15.25
CA GLY A 123 -2.54 0.62 -15.01
C GLY A 123 -3.58 1.68 -14.65
N LEU A 124 -3.14 2.93 -14.52
CA LEU A 124 -4.02 4.06 -14.20
C LEU A 124 -4.90 4.43 -15.40
N PRO A 125 -6.14 4.90 -15.16
CA PRO A 125 -6.96 5.47 -16.22
C PRO A 125 -6.41 6.85 -16.65
N PRO A 126 -6.72 7.32 -17.89
CA PRO A 126 -6.51 8.71 -18.25
C PRO A 126 -7.27 9.64 -17.28
N PRO A 127 -6.66 10.75 -16.86
CA PRO A 127 -7.33 11.73 -16.00
C PRO A 127 -8.50 12.40 -16.72
N LYS A 128 -9.49 12.88 -15.95
CA LYS A 128 -10.67 13.59 -16.41
C LYS A 128 -10.68 15.04 -15.88
N PRO A 129 -9.81 15.92 -16.38
CA PRO A 129 -9.61 17.25 -15.81
C PRO A 129 -10.85 18.16 -15.84
N ASP A 130 -11.80 17.91 -16.74
CA ASP A 130 -13.07 18.64 -16.80
C ASP A 130 -13.97 18.31 -15.58
N GLU A 131 -13.87 17.10 -15.02
CA GLU A 131 -14.61 16.66 -13.83
C GLU A 131 -13.77 16.83 -12.57
N PHE A 132 -12.48 16.54 -12.65
CA PHE A 132 -11.50 16.57 -11.56
C PHE A 132 -10.31 17.47 -11.90
N PRO A 133 -10.43 18.80 -11.73
CA PRO A 133 -9.38 19.75 -12.14
C PRO A 133 -8.02 19.52 -11.48
N HIS A 134 -7.97 18.91 -10.30
CA HIS A 134 -6.72 18.57 -9.62
C HIS A 134 -5.89 17.50 -10.36
N ASP A 135 -6.53 16.71 -11.24
CA ASP A 135 -5.86 15.69 -12.05
C ASP A 135 -5.30 16.26 -13.38
N ALA A 136 -5.49 17.56 -13.62
CA ALA A 136 -5.01 18.19 -14.83
C ALA A 136 -3.49 18.07 -14.98
N GLY A 137 -3.04 17.57 -16.14
CA GLY A 137 -1.62 17.41 -16.45
C GLY A 137 -0.96 16.15 -15.87
N LEU A 138 -1.67 15.34 -15.09
CA LEU A 138 -1.17 14.06 -14.61
C LEU A 138 -1.26 13.01 -15.73
N ASN A 139 -0.10 12.49 -16.15
CA ASN A 139 0.00 11.56 -17.26
C ASN A 139 0.50 10.17 -16.86
N LEU A 140 0.21 9.72 -15.63
CA LEU A 140 0.67 8.42 -15.13
C LEU A 140 0.17 7.24 -15.98
N HIS A 141 -0.96 7.37 -16.65
CA HIS A 141 -1.54 6.36 -17.53
C HIS A 141 -0.67 6.00 -18.75
N VAL A 142 0.34 6.83 -19.10
CA VAL A 142 1.26 6.53 -20.21
C VAL A 142 2.36 5.56 -19.81
N HIS A 143 2.61 5.40 -18.50
CA HIS A 143 3.64 4.51 -17.96
C HIS A 143 3.16 3.07 -17.95
N ARG A 144 3.62 2.30 -18.94
CA ARG A 144 3.24 0.88 -19.09
C ARG A 144 3.73 0.00 -17.93
N GLU A 145 4.75 0.42 -17.23
CA GLU A 145 5.35 -0.23 -16.06
C GLU A 145 4.38 -0.31 -14.88
N LEU A 146 3.40 0.60 -14.83
CA LEU A 146 2.34 0.61 -13.82
C LEU A 146 1.20 -0.37 -14.15
N ALA A 147 1.13 -0.88 -15.38
CA ALA A 147 0.13 -1.85 -15.80
C ALA A 147 0.60 -3.28 -15.50
N VAL A 148 0.13 -3.86 -14.41
CA VAL A 148 0.46 -5.24 -14.00
C VAL A 148 -0.80 -6.09 -14.02
N SER A 149 -0.78 -7.18 -14.80
CA SER A 149 -1.96 -8.03 -14.96
C SER A 149 -2.34 -8.77 -13.68
N LEU A 150 -3.64 -9.08 -13.52
CA LEU A 150 -4.14 -9.89 -12.41
C LEU A 150 -3.41 -11.23 -12.30
N GLU A 151 -3.13 -11.88 -13.43
CA GLU A 151 -2.41 -13.14 -13.49
C GLU A 151 -1.00 -13.01 -12.95
N GLN A 152 -0.31 -11.92 -13.27
CA GLN A 152 1.02 -11.63 -12.74
C GLN A 152 0.98 -11.42 -11.22
N VAL A 153 0.02 -10.66 -10.70
CA VAL A 153 -0.13 -10.43 -9.26
C VAL A 153 -0.43 -11.75 -8.53
N LYS A 154 -1.33 -12.60 -9.07
CA LYS A 154 -1.59 -13.95 -8.54
C LYS A 154 -0.33 -14.81 -8.52
N GLN A 155 0.45 -14.79 -9.60
CA GLN A 155 1.73 -15.51 -9.64
C GLN A 155 2.70 -15.01 -8.59
N ASN A 156 2.75 -13.68 -8.34
CA ASN A 156 3.58 -13.13 -7.29
C ASN A 156 3.18 -13.69 -5.92
N PHE A 157 1.89 -13.64 -5.54
CA PHE A 157 1.40 -14.28 -4.30
C PHE A 157 1.79 -15.76 -4.22
N SER A 158 1.62 -16.50 -5.32
CA SER A 158 1.94 -17.93 -5.39
C SER A 158 3.42 -18.23 -5.12
N ARG A 159 4.34 -17.37 -5.58
CA ARG A 159 5.78 -17.50 -5.34
C ARG A 159 6.16 -17.43 -3.85
N TYR A 160 5.37 -16.72 -3.05
CA TYR A 160 5.53 -16.65 -1.59
C TYR A 160 4.76 -17.75 -0.84
N GLY A 161 3.98 -18.60 -1.55
CA GLY A 161 3.10 -19.58 -0.92
C GLY A 161 1.93 -18.94 -0.16
N LEU A 162 1.54 -17.71 -0.53
CA LEU A 162 0.54 -16.89 0.15
C LEU A 162 -0.73 -16.67 -0.70
N LEU A 163 -0.91 -17.41 -1.79
CA LEU A 163 -2.13 -17.39 -2.60
C LEU A 163 -3.12 -18.44 -2.06
N ASP A 164 -4.13 -17.99 -1.33
CA ASP A 164 -5.18 -18.85 -0.77
C ASP A 164 -6.53 -18.12 -0.67
N ASP A 165 -7.51 -18.73 0.00
CA ASP A 165 -8.88 -18.22 0.12
C ASP A 165 -9.01 -16.94 0.97
N GLN A 166 -7.95 -16.51 1.66
CA GLN A 166 -7.91 -15.24 2.37
C GLN A 166 -7.54 -14.06 1.46
N VAL A 167 -7.13 -14.30 0.21
CA VAL A 167 -6.77 -13.26 -0.77
C VAL A 167 -7.92 -13.08 -1.77
N ILE A 168 -8.56 -11.92 -1.73
CA ILE A 168 -9.73 -11.60 -2.56
C ILE A 168 -9.33 -10.55 -3.60
N PHE A 169 -9.29 -10.95 -4.86
CA PHE A 169 -9.00 -10.04 -5.97
C PHE A 169 -10.27 -9.35 -6.47
N VAL A 170 -10.21 -8.01 -6.58
CA VAL A 170 -11.30 -7.18 -7.12
C VAL A 170 -10.76 -6.42 -8.32
N LYS A 171 -11.12 -6.86 -9.52
CA LYS A 171 -10.62 -6.29 -10.77
C LYS A 171 -11.56 -5.24 -11.34
N GLY A 172 -11.08 -4.03 -11.55
CA GLY A 172 -11.77 -2.92 -12.21
C GLY A 172 -11.32 -1.57 -11.66
N LEU A 173 -11.81 -0.51 -12.26
CA LEU A 173 -11.57 0.84 -11.79
C LEU A 173 -12.28 1.07 -10.43
N PHE A 174 -11.72 1.90 -9.57
CA PHE A 174 -12.25 2.12 -8.21
C PHE A 174 -13.70 2.63 -8.25
N GLN A 175 -14.01 3.56 -9.16
CA GLN A 175 -15.37 4.09 -9.32
C GLN A 175 -16.40 3.03 -9.74
N GLU A 176 -15.96 1.93 -10.33
CA GLU A 176 -16.84 0.84 -10.80
C GLU A 176 -17.00 -0.24 -9.73
N THR A 177 -15.93 -0.52 -8.97
CA THR A 177 -15.85 -1.69 -8.10
C THR A 177 -16.11 -1.38 -6.64
N LEU A 178 -15.55 -0.30 -6.10
CA LEU A 178 -15.60 -0.03 -4.66
C LEU A 178 -17.00 0.31 -4.14
N PRO A 179 -17.84 1.12 -4.85
CA PRO A 179 -19.19 1.42 -4.36
C PRO A 179 -20.08 0.19 -4.23
N SER A 180 -19.90 -0.80 -5.11
CA SER A 180 -20.68 -2.04 -5.15
C SER A 180 -20.02 -3.23 -4.43
N LEU A 181 -18.84 -3.04 -3.85
CA LEU A 181 -18.11 -4.10 -3.17
C LEU A 181 -18.86 -4.59 -1.93
N GLU A 182 -19.34 -5.82 -1.95
CA GLU A 182 -19.97 -6.48 -0.79
C GLU A 182 -18.91 -7.06 0.14
N ALA A 183 -18.25 -6.19 0.93
CA ALA A 183 -17.17 -6.55 1.85
C ALA A 183 -17.11 -5.61 3.05
N GLY A 184 -16.39 -6.01 4.07
CA GLY A 184 -16.20 -5.24 5.30
C GLY A 184 -16.98 -5.82 6.49
N PRO A 185 -16.78 -5.27 7.71
CA PRO A 185 -15.97 -4.08 7.97
C PRO A 185 -14.51 -4.27 7.61
N PHE A 186 -13.79 -3.15 7.43
CA PHE A 186 -12.35 -3.13 7.27
C PHE A 186 -11.68 -2.64 8.57
N ALA A 187 -10.54 -3.20 8.91
CA ALA A 187 -9.71 -2.73 10.03
C ALA A 187 -8.51 -1.92 9.55
N LEU A 188 -8.08 -2.13 8.30
CA LEU A 188 -7.00 -1.38 7.68
C LEU A 188 -7.32 -1.15 6.19
N ILE A 189 -7.23 0.11 5.78
CA ILE A 189 -7.40 0.58 4.40
C ILE A 189 -6.10 1.23 3.97
N ARG A 190 -5.50 0.77 2.86
CA ARG A 190 -4.38 1.42 2.20
C ARG A 190 -4.83 1.88 0.81
N LEU A 191 -4.61 3.17 0.53
CA LEU A 191 -4.94 3.80 -0.75
C LEU A 191 -3.66 4.24 -1.44
N ASP A 192 -3.48 3.81 -2.67
CA ASP A 192 -2.34 4.05 -3.53
C ASP A 192 -2.89 4.29 -4.96
N GLY A 193 -3.53 5.43 -5.15
CA GLY A 193 -4.31 5.71 -6.36
C GLY A 193 -3.88 6.98 -7.10
N ASP A 194 -2.86 7.70 -6.59
CA ASP A 194 -2.24 8.89 -7.18
C ASP A 194 -3.19 10.07 -7.45
N LEU A 195 -4.28 9.81 -8.19
CA LEU A 195 -5.21 10.81 -8.70
C LEU A 195 -6.19 11.30 -7.62
N TYR A 196 -6.72 12.51 -7.83
CA TYR A 196 -7.82 13.05 -7.01
C TYR A 196 -9.06 12.15 -7.11
N GLU A 197 -9.51 11.82 -8.36
CA GLU A 197 -10.69 10.94 -8.58
C GLU A 197 -10.52 9.63 -7.83
N SER A 198 -9.40 8.93 -8.03
CA SER A 198 -9.14 7.62 -7.44
C SER A 198 -9.14 7.65 -5.91
N THR A 199 -8.44 8.64 -5.31
CA THR A 199 -8.33 8.79 -3.87
C THR A 199 -9.69 9.16 -3.25
N HIS A 200 -10.41 10.10 -3.85
CA HIS A 200 -11.70 10.57 -3.34
C HIS A 200 -12.75 9.45 -3.37
N VAL A 201 -12.91 8.77 -4.51
CA VAL A 201 -13.85 7.64 -4.67
C VAL A 201 -13.52 6.50 -3.69
N ALA A 202 -12.25 6.19 -3.51
CA ALA A 202 -11.84 5.15 -2.58
C ALA A 202 -12.17 5.52 -1.13
N LEU A 203 -11.91 6.77 -0.71
CA LEU A 203 -12.29 7.25 0.62
C LEU A 203 -13.80 7.24 0.84
N GLU A 204 -14.59 7.72 -0.12
CA GLU A 204 -16.06 7.71 -0.03
C GLU A 204 -16.61 6.28 0.13
N ALA A 205 -16.08 5.32 -0.63
CA ALA A 205 -16.56 3.94 -0.60
C ALA A 205 -16.10 3.16 0.63
N LEU A 206 -14.87 3.38 1.09
CA LEU A 206 -14.23 2.50 2.08
C LEU A 206 -14.24 3.07 3.50
N TYR A 207 -14.05 4.38 3.70
CA TYR A 207 -13.95 4.96 5.03
C TYR A 207 -15.20 4.76 5.90
N PRO A 208 -16.44 4.83 5.38
CA PRO A 208 -17.63 4.50 6.16
C PRO A 208 -17.63 3.08 6.71
N ARG A 209 -16.97 2.14 6.00
CA ARG A 209 -16.86 0.72 6.35
C ARG A 209 -15.65 0.41 7.24
N LEU A 210 -14.79 1.40 7.52
CA LEU A 210 -13.68 1.24 8.46
C LEU A 210 -14.21 1.12 9.87
N SER A 211 -13.78 0.11 10.59
CA SER A 211 -14.12 -0.10 12.00
C SER A 211 -13.63 1.05 12.87
N PRO A 212 -14.34 1.40 13.94
CA PRO A 212 -13.77 2.24 15.00
C PRO A 212 -12.42 1.68 15.45
N GLY A 213 -11.43 2.54 15.65
CA GLY A 213 -10.06 2.14 15.95
C GLY A 213 -9.22 1.68 14.74
N GLY A 214 -9.83 1.46 13.57
CA GLY A 214 -9.14 1.05 12.36
C GLY A 214 -8.28 2.15 11.73
N PHE A 215 -7.42 1.77 10.79
CA PHE A 215 -6.41 2.67 10.20
C PHE A 215 -6.65 2.93 8.72
N VAL A 216 -6.36 4.17 8.30
CA VAL A 216 -6.22 4.55 6.89
C VAL A 216 -4.78 4.93 6.63
N ILE A 217 -4.22 4.42 5.53
CA ILE A 217 -2.92 4.79 4.98
C ILE A 217 -3.16 5.40 3.60
N ILE A 218 -2.56 6.56 3.33
CA ILE A 218 -2.51 7.20 2.02
C ILE A 218 -1.07 7.21 1.57
N ASP A 219 -0.77 6.54 0.45
CA ASP A 219 0.60 6.38 -0.03
C ASP A 219 1.17 7.66 -0.63
N ASP A 220 0.38 8.37 -1.42
CA ASP A 220 0.83 9.45 -2.31
C ASP A 220 0.62 10.85 -1.76
N TYR A 221 0.25 10.99 -0.49
CA TYR A 221 -0.18 12.27 0.11
C TYR A 221 0.86 13.39 -0.05
N GLY A 222 2.15 13.08 0.15
CA GLY A 222 3.24 14.05 0.02
C GLY A 222 3.80 14.21 -1.40
N ALA A 223 3.66 13.17 -2.23
CA ALA A 223 4.18 13.15 -3.59
C ALA A 223 3.23 13.76 -4.61
N MET A 224 1.92 13.54 -4.42
CA MET A 224 0.88 13.89 -5.39
C MET A 224 -0.08 14.95 -4.83
N PRO A 225 0.03 16.22 -5.28
CA PRO A 225 -0.89 17.29 -4.83
C PRO A 225 -2.38 16.96 -5.06
N ALA A 226 -2.70 16.19 -6.10
CA ALA A 226 -4.06 15.72 -6.37
C ALA A 226 -4.57 14.77 -5.29
N CYS A 227 -3.77 13.79 -4.87
CA CYS A 227 -4.07 12.88 -3.77
C CYS A 227 -4.21 13.63 -2.44
N GLN A 228 -3.31 14.59 -2.16
CA GLN A 228 -3.40 15.44 -0.97
C GLN A 228 -4.69 16.25 -0.94
N ALA A 229 -5.07 16.87 -2.06
CA ALA A 229 -6.32 17.63 -2.19
C ALA A 229 -7.54 16.74 -1.92
N ALA A 230 -7.64 15.59 -2.59
CA ALA A 230 -8.74 14.63 -2.40
C ALA A 230 -8.87 14.18 -0.94
N THR A 231 -7.74 13.87 -0.30
CA THR A 231 -7.71 13.46 1.12
C THR A 231 -8.18 14.59 2.03
N SER A 232 -7.71 15.82 1.78
CA SER A 232 -8.05 16.99 2.59
C SER A 232 -9.53 17.37 2.44
N ASP A 233 -10.05 17.38 1.22
CA ASP A 233 -11.44 17.68 0.90
C ASP A 233 -12.39 16.67 1.53
N TYR A 234 -12.07 15.36 1.38
CA TYR A 234 -12.87 14.30 2.00
C TYR A 234 -12.90 14.42 3.53
N ARG A 235 -11.73 14.63 4.16
CA ARG A 235 -11.64 14.79 5.62
C ARG A 235 -12.41 16.00 6.10
N ALA A 236 -12.33 17.14 5.39
CA ALA A 236 -13.08 18.34 5.71
C ALA A 236 -14.60 18.12 5.57
N LEU A 237 -15.04 17.49 4.48
CA LEU A 237 -16.44 17.16 4.23
C LEU A 237 -17.04 16.27 5.32
N MET A 238 -16.26 15.28 5.78
CA MET A 238 -16.70 14.29 6.78
C MET A 238 -16.41 14.71 8.23
N GLY A 239 -15.81 15.87 8.46
CA GLY A 239 -15.45 16.34 9.79
C GLY A 239 -14.42 15.45 10.50
N ILE A 240 -13.47 14.89 9.77
CA ILE A 240 -12.46 13.97 10.33
C ILE A 240 -11.33 14.83 10.96
N GLU A 241 -11.31 14.90 12.28
CA GLU A 241 -10.31 15.66 13.06
C GLU A 241 -9.13 14.79 13.55
N ALA A 242 -9.18 13.47 13.33
CA ALA A 242 -8.09 12.57 13.73
C ALA A 242 -6.73 13.07 13.19
N PRO A 243 -5.66 13.09 14.01
CA PRO A 243 -4.37 13.61 13.57
C PRO A 243 -3.80 12.78 12.41
N ILE A 244 -3.21 13.47 11.43
CA ILE A 244 -2.42 12.83 10.37
C ILE A 244 -1.00 12.60 10.87
N HIS A 245 -0.52 11.38 10.74
CA HIS A 245 0.85 10.97 11.06
C HIS A 245 1.64 10.75 9.77
N THR A 246 2.81 11.36 9.67
CA THR A 246 3.72 11.19 8.54
C THR A 246 4.49 9.89 8.67
N ILE A 247 4.55 9.10 7.60
CA ILE A 247 5.36 7.89 7.50
C ILE A 247 6.75 8.25 6.97
N ASP A 248 6.77 8.86 5.79
CA ASP A 248 7.99 9.27 5.08
C ASP A 248 7.74 10.54 4.24
N TRP A 249 8.46 10.73 3.15
CA TRP A 249 8.34 11.89 2.28
C TRP A 249 7.00 11.96 1.52
N THR A 250 6.24 10.87 1.46
CA THR A 250 4.96 10.79 0.72
C THR A 250 3.83 10.20 1.55
N GLY A 251 4.04 9.07 2.23
CA GLY A 251 3.02 8.33 2.95
C GLY A 251 2.56 8.97 4.24
N VAL A 252 1.26 8.91 4.50
CA VAL A 252 0.64 9.32 5.77
C VAL A 252 -0.40 8.29 6.23
N TRP A 253 -0.77 8.36 7.52
CA TRP A 253 -1.84 7.55 8.08
C TRP A 253 -2.60 8.27 9.19
N TRP A 254 -3.80 7.79 9.48
CA TRP A 254 -4.55 8.18 10.68
C TRP A 254 -5.40 7.03 11.20
N GLN A 255 -5.79 7.10 12.48
CA GLN A 255 -6.69 6.15 13.11
C GLN A 255 -8.10 6.73 13.17
N LYS A 256 -9.11 5.94 12.79
CA LYS A 256 -10.51 6.31 13.01
C LYS A 256 -10.81 6.27 14.50
N PRO A 257 -11.43 7.30 15.09
CA PRO A 257 -11.84 7.27 16.50
C PRO A 257 -12.72 6.05 16.83
N PHE A 258 -12.67 5.64 18.10
CA PHE A 258 -13.51 4.57 18.62
C PHE A 258 -14.97 4.99 18.77
#